data_e1ebc3902d009ba92a7357e192ce6246
#
_entry.id   e1ebc3902d009ba92a7357e192ce6246
#
_cell.length_a   1.000
_cell.length_b   1.000
_cell.length_c   1.000
_cell.angle_alpha   90.00
_cell.angle_beta   90.00
_cell.angle_gamma   90.00
#
_symmetry.space_group_name_H-M   'P 1'
#
loop_
_entity.id
_entity.type
_entity.pdbx_description
1 polymer ?
#
loop_
_entity_poly.entity_id
_entity_poly.type
_entity_poly.pdbx_seq_one_letter_code
_entity_poly.pdbx_strand_id
1 'polypeptide(L)'
;MVIVLTVVQLVFRVMRVTLGEWVGEAMPAMKNMHVASIVSMVLTLGLVLTGTWVYLWQMFGASNQLMAALSLLVVTVWLKSEKRNPSYALYPMLFMYFTTIAATVVTAYNLYTTIATRAGASGIVVIGAWAMIVVSALLIVAALFIGYDGWKAYQRYARGETPTTAPAAAGK
;
A
#
# COMPACT_ATOMS: atom_id res chain seq x y z
N MET A 1 1.45 -8.12 27.64
CA MET A 1 0.46 -7.03 27.66
C MET A 1 1.05 -5.66 27.35
N VAL A 2 2.15 -5.25 27.95
CA VAL A 2 2.76 -3.92 27.72
C VAL A 2 3.05 -3.64 26.25
N ILE A 3 3.66 -4.59 25.52
CA ILE A 3 4.00 -4.45 24.09
C ILE A 3 2.74 -4.18 23.23
N VAL A 4 1.64 -4.91 23.50
CA VAL A 4 0.39 -4.72 22.77
C VAL A 4 -0.18 -3.31 22.98
N LEU A 5 -0.17 -2.82 24.22
CA LEU A 5 -0.63 -1.47 24.53
C LEU A 5 0.23 -0.40 23.86
N THR A 6 1.55 -0.60 23.84
CA THR A 6 2.47 0.33 23.16
C THR A 6 2.21 0.38 21.65
N VAL A 7 2.03 -0.79 21.01
CA VAL A 7 1.71 -0.85 19.58
C VAL A 7 0.36 -0.19 19.28
N VAL A 8 -0.66 -0.46 20.08
CA VAL A 8 -1.98 0.17 19.92
C VAL A 8 -1.90 1.69 20.03
N GLN A 9 -1.18 2.21 21.02
CA GLN A 9 -0.97 3.66 21.17
C GLN A 9 -0.25 4.27 19.95
N LEU A 10 0.78 3.58 19.44
CA LEU A 10 1.51 4.03 18.26
C LEU A 10 0.61 4.07 17.01
N VAL A 11 -0.17 3.01 16.79
CA VAL A 11 -1.12 2.93 15.66
C VAL A 11 -2.17 4.03 15.74
N PHE A 12 -2.77 4.26 16.93
CA PHE A 12 -3.72 5.37 17.11
C PHE A 12 -3.08 6.73 16.85
N ARG A 13 -1.82 6.92 17.22
CA ARG A 13 -1.09 8.16 16.94
C ARG A 13 -0.92 8.37 15.42
N VAL A 14 -0.52 7.32 14.71
CA VAL A 14 -0.38 7.36 13.23
C VAL A 14 -1.73 7.64 12.58
N MET A 15 -2.79 6.91 12.92
CA MET A 15 -4.13 7.13 12.37
C MET A 15 -4.62 8.57 12.57
N ARG A 16 -4.40 9.12 13.74
CA ARG A 16 -4.79 10.50 14.08
C ARG A 16 -4.05 11.53 13.23
N VAL A 17 -2.74 11.37 13.02
CA VAL A 17 -1.94 12.25 12.16
C VAL A 17 -2.42 12.13 10.72
N THR A 18 -2.60 10.91 10.22
CA THR A 18 -3.07 10.65 8.86
C THR A 18 -4.44 11.26 8.60
N LEU A 19 -5.40 11.11 9.54
CA LEU A 19 -6.72 11.73 9.41
C LEU A 19 -6.64 13.26 9.44
N GLY A 20 -5.78 13.82 10.30
CA GLY A 20 -5.56 15.25 10.38
C GLY A 20 -4.98 15.85 9.09
N GLU A 21 -4.08 15.14 8.45
CA GLU A 21 -3.44 15.57 7.20
C GLU A 21 -4.34 15.36 5.98
N TRP A 22 -4.97 14.19 5.85
CA TRP A 22 -5.78 13.87 4.68
C TRP A 22 -7.15 14.55 4.65
N VAL A 23 -7.82 14.58 5.80
CA VAL A 23 -9.20 15.05 5.89
C VAL A 23 -9.28 16.44 6.53
N GLY A 24 -8.22 16.87 7.22
CA GLY A 24 -8.19 18.13 7.95
C GLY A 24 -8.30 19.39 7.09
N GLU A 25 -8.00 19.32 5.79
CA GLU A 25 -8.24 20.43 4.87
C GLU A 25 -9.73 20.56 4.53
N ALA A 26 -10.42 19.43 4.31
CA ALA A 26 -11.85 19.41 4.00
C ALA A 26 -12.71 19.58 5.27
N MET A 27 -12.25 19.06 6.41
CA MET A 27 -12.96 19.11 7.71
C MET A 27 -12.01 19.59 8.81
N PRO A 28 -12.00 20.90 9.13
CA PRO A 28 -11.08 21.49 10.12
C PRO A 28 -11.18 20.86 11.52
N ALA A 29 -12.35 20.26 11.86
CA ALA A 29 -12.55 19.53 13.11
C ALA A 29 -11.58 18.32 13.26
N MET A 30 -11.13 17.70 12.16
CA MET A 30 -10.21 16.58 12.19
C MET A 30 -8.77 16.97 12.58
N LYS A 31 -8.42 18.27 12.56
CA LYS A 31 -7.16 18.79 13.10
C LYS A 31 -7.16 18.74 14.64
N ASN A 32 -8.32 18.65 15.27
CA ASN A 32 -8.40 18.48 16.71
C ASN A 32 -8.06 17.04 17.09
N MET A 33 -7.05 16.90 17.97
CA MET A 33 -6.53 15.61 18.44
C MET A 33 -7.60 14.68 19.02
N HIS A 34 -8.53 15.23 19.76
CA HIS A 34 -9.59 14.44 20.41
C HIS A 34 -10.64 13.97 19.40
N VAL A 35 -11.05 14.83 18.47
CA VAL A 35 -12.01 14.48 17.42
C VAL A 35 -11.42 13.40 16.51
N ALA A 36 -10.19 13.56 16.03
CA ALA A 36 -9.53 12.56 15.21
C ALA A 36 -9.38 11.20 15.93
N SER A 37 -9.10 11.21 17.24
CA SER A 37 -8.99 9.98 18.04
C SER A 37 -10.36 9.29 18.19
N ILE A 38 -11.43 10.03 18.47
CA ILE A 38 -12.79 9.47 18.59
C ILE A 38 -13.24 8.89 17.25
N VAL A 39 -13.03 9.61 16.14
CA VAL A 39 -13.37 9.14 14.80
C VAL A 39 -12.58 7.87 14.45
N SER A 40 -11.28 7.83 14.72
CA SER A 40 -10.46 6.63 14.53
C SER A 40 -11.02 5.43 15.33
N MET A 41 -11.39 5.66 16.58
CA MET A 41 -11.93 4.61 17.45
C MET A 41 -13.29 4.10 16.94
N VAL A 42 -14.18 4.99 16.53
CA VAL A 42 -15.49 4.63 15.97
C VAL A 42 -15.36 3.85 14.68
N LEU A 43 -14.47 4.29 13.77
CA LEU A 43 -14.19 3.58 12.52
C LEU A 43 -13.63 2.18 12.80
N THR A 44 -12.64 2.07 13.68
CA THR A 44 -12.05 0.78 14.06
C THR A 44 -13.09 -0.15 14.69
N LEU A 45 -13.91 0.36 15.61
CA LEU A 45 -14.98 -0.42 16.23
C LEU A 45 -16.00 -0.90 15.19
N GLY A 46 -16.39 -0.04 14.26
CA GLY A 46 -17.27 -0.40 13.14
C GLY A 46 -16.71 -1.55 12.29
N LEU A 47 -15.42 -1.48 11.95
CA LEU A 47 -14.74 -2.55 11.21
C LEU A 47 -14.68 -3.87 11.98
N VAL A 48 -14.46 -3.82 13.29
CA VAL A 48 -14.41 -5.01 14.15
C VAL A 48 -15.80 -5.63 14.29
N LEU A 49 -16.83 -4.83 14.59
CA LEU A 49 -18.19 -5.30 14.78
C LEU A 49 -18.82 -5.87 13.50
N THR A 50 -18.45 -5.33 12.33
CA THR A 50 -18.92 -5.83 11.02
C THR A 50 -18.14 -7.03 10.51
N GLY A 51 -17.02 -7.41 11.15
CA GLY A 51 -16.15 -8.50 10.69
C GLY A 51 -15.35 -8.18 9.43
N THR A 52 -15.45 -6.97 8.89
CA THR A 52 -14.78 -6.56 7.63
C THR A 52 -13.26 -6.40 7.79
N TRP A 53 -12.75 -6.36 9.02
CA TRP A 53 -11.32 -6.30 9.32
C TRP A 53 -10.51 -7.45 8.70
N VAL A 54 -11.12 -8.63 8.49
CA VAL A 54 -10.46 -9.80 7.89
C VAL A 54 -10.02 -9.50 6.46
N TYR A 55 -10.84 -8.78 5.69
CA TYR A 55 -10.54 -8.41 4.30
C TYR A 55 -9.47 -7.33 4.24
N LEU A 56 -9.52 -6.36 5.17
CA LEU A 56 -8.46 -5.36 5.32
C LEU A 56 -7.11 -6.00 5.63
N TRP A 57 -7.08 -7.05 6.44
CA TRP A 57 -5.87 -7.78 6.77
C TRP A 57 -5.22 -8.40 5.53
N GLN A 58 -6.02 -9.02 4.66
CA GLN A 58 -5.53 -9.58 3.39
C GLN A 58 -4.96 -8.50 2.47
N MET A 59 -5.65 -7.36 2.35
CA MET A 59 -5.20 -6.24 1.53
C MET A 59 -3.93 -5.58 2.08
N PHE A 60 -3.82 -5.48 3.41
CA PHE A 60 -2.63 -4.98 4.07
C PHE A 60 -1.40 -5.86 3.77
N GLY A 61 -1.56 -7.18 3.77
CA GLY A 61 -0.52 -8.12 3.37
C GLY A 61 -0.04 -7.87 1.92
N ALA A 62 -0.97 -7.75 0.98
CA ALA A 62 -0.66 -7.48 -0.43
C ALA A 62 0.04 -6.11 -0.61
N SER A 63 -0.44 -5.08 0.07
CA SER A 63 0.16 -3.73 0.02
C SER A 63 1.59 -3.71 0.56
N ASN A 64 1.86 -4.40 1.66
CA ASN A 64 3.22 -4.51 2.23
C ASN A 64 4.18 -5.24 1.30
N GLN A 65 3.73 -6.32 0.67
CA GLN A 65 4.53 -7.05 -0.30
C GLN A 65 4.83 -6.19 -1.53
N LEU A 66 3.86 -5.43 -2.02
CA LEU A 66 4.05 -4.50 -3.13
C LEU A 66 5.06 -3.41 -2.76
N MET A 67 4.95 -2.83 -1.56
CA MET A 67 5.91 -1.84 -1.07
C MET A 67 7.33 -2.41 -0.98
N ALA A 68 7.50 -3.66 -0.54
CA ALA A 68 8.79 -4.34 -0.53
C ALA A 68 9.33 -4.54 -1.96
N ALA A 69 8.49 -4.95 -2.91
CA ALA A 69 8.88 -5.08 -4.32
C ALA A 69 9.33 -3.75 -4.92
N LEU A 70 8.61 -2.65 -4.64
CA LEU A 70 8.96 -1.31 -5.08
C LEU A 70 10.26 -0.80 -4.45
N SER A 71 10.48 -1.08 -3.17
CA SER A 71 11.73 -0.75 -2.49
C SER A 71 12.92 -1.48 -3.12
N LEU A 72 12.77 -2.77 -3.44
CA LEU A 72 13.78 -3.55 -4.15
C LEU A 72 13.99 -3.04 -5.58
N LEU A 73 12.96 -2.51 -6.26
CA LEU A 73 13.07 -1.88 -7.55
C LEU A 73 13.98 -0.63 -7.47
N VAL A 74 13.77 0.23 -6.49
CA VAL A 74 14.62 1.41 -6.25
C VAL A 74 16.06 1.00 -6.01
N VAL A 75 16.29 -0.01 -5.15
CA VAL A 75 17.63 -0.55 -4.89
C VAL A 75 18.26 -1.13 -6.17
N THR A 76 17.49 -1.83 -7.00
CA THR A 76 17.96 -2.39 -8.27
C THR A 76 18.42 -1.30 -9.23
N VAL A 77 17.63 -0.24 -9.37
CA VAL A 77 17.96 0.92 -10.22
C VAL A 77 19.20 1.64 -9.67
N TRP A 78 19.28 1.83 -8.35
CA TRP A 78 20.44 2.45 -7.70
C TRP A 78 21.73 1.63 -7.88
N LEU A 79 21.71 0.31 -7.66
CA LEU A 79 22.86 -0.56 -7.91
C LEU A 79 23.33 -0.46 -9.36
N LYS A 80 22.38 -0.36 -10.30
CA LYS A 80 22.71 -0.21 -11.71
C LYS A 80 23.36 1.15 -12.01
N SER A 81 22.89 2.22 -11.38
CA SER A 81 23.49 3.57 -11.50
C SER A 81 24.93 3.61 -10.99
N GLU A 82 25.23 2.86 -9.92
CA GLU A 82 26.57 2.71 -9.34
C GLU A 82 27.47 1.69 -10.11
N LYS A 83 27.00 1.19 -11.26
CA LYS A 83 27.70 0.17 -12.07
C LYS A 83 28.00 -1.13 -11.29
N ARG A 84 27.24 -1.39 -10.22
CA ARG A 84 27.31 -2.63 -9.45
C ARG A 84 26.35 -3.67 -10.01
N ASN A 85 26.55 -4.94 -9.64
CA ASN A 85 25.70 -6.03 -10.09
C ASN A 85 24.30 -5.91 -9.44
N PRO A 86 23.23 -5.62 -10.21
CA PRO A 86 21.88 -5.45 -9.67
C PRO A 86 21.14 -6.77 -9.41
N SER A 87 21.71 -7.92 -9.83
CA SER A 87 21.01 -9.21 -9.84
C SER A 87 20.51 -9.63 -8.47
N TYR A 88 21.26 -9.30 -7.41
CA TYR A 88 20.87 -9.63 -6.03
C TYR A 88 19.56 -8.98 -5.58
N ALA A 89 19.24 -7.79 -6.09
CA ALA A 89 17.99 -7.10 -5.79
C ALA A 89 16.92 -7.36 -6.88
N LEU A 90 17.33 -7.54 -8.13
CA LEU A 90 16.45 -7.73 -9.27
C LEU A 90 15.62 -9.03 -9.17
N TYR A 91 16.26 -10.17 -8.85
CA TYR A 91 15.53 -11.44 -8.75
C TYR A 91 14.51 -11.48 -7.64
N PRO A 92 14.83 -11.10 -6.37
CA PRO A 92 13.82 -10.99 -5.32
C PRO A 92 12.72 -9.99 -5.66
N MET A 93 13.06 -8.86 -6.28
CA MET A 93 12.11 -7.85 -6.70
C MET A 93 11.09 -8.42 -7.70
N LEU A 94 11.54 -9.08 -8.76
CA LEU A 94 10.65 -9.70 -9.75
C LEU A 94 9.76 -10.77 -9.11
N PHE A 95 10.33 -11.63 -8.28
CA PHE A 95 9.58 -12.65 -7.57
C PHE A 95 8.47 -12.03 -6.70
N MET A 96 8.81 -11.06 -5.85
CA MET A 96 7.86 -10.36 -4.99
C MET A 96 6.79 -9.62 -5.81
N TYR A 97 7.18 -8.97 -6.88
CA TYR A 97 6.27 -8.22 -7.75
C TYR A 97 5.22 -9.13 -8.40
N PHE A 98 5.63 -10.23 -9.04
CA PHE A 98 4.71 -11.14 -9.69
C PHE A 98 3.83 -11.89 -8.69
N THR A 99 4.39 -12.37 -7.58
CA THR A 99 3.62 -13.07 -6.54
C THR A 99 2.59 -12.16 -5.89
N THR A 100 2.93 -10.88 -5.68
CA THR A 100 1.99 -9.91 -5.10
C THR A 100 0.83 -9.60 -6.05
N ILE A 101 1.11 -9.37 -7.33
CA ILE A 101 0.05 -9.15 -8.33
C ILE A 101 -0.86 -10.38 -8.40
N ALA A 102 -0.29 -11.58 -8.49
CA ALA A 102 -1.06 -12.82 -8.53
C ALA A 102 -1.92 -13.00 -7.27
N ALA A 103 -1.35 -12.78 -6.08
CA ALA A 103 -2.08 -12.86 -4.82
C ALA A 103 -3.22 -11.83 -4.75
N THR A 104 -3.00 -10.60 -5.23
CA THR A 104 -4.02 -9.55 -5.25
C THR A 104 -5.18 -9.92 -6.20
N VAL A 105 -4.88 -10.47 -7.37
CA VAL A 105 -5.89 -10.96 -8.33
C VAL A 105 -6.71 -12.09 -7.73
N VAL A 106 -6.05 -13.08 -7.12
CA VAL A 106 -6.73 -14.22 -6.47
C VAL A 106 -7.61 -13.73 -5.31
N THR A 107 -7.12 -12.80 -4.49
CA THR A 107 -7.90 -12.22 -3.40
C THR A 107 -9.14 -11.49 -3.92
N ALA A 108 -9.00 -10.67 -4.96
CA ALA A 108 -10.12 -9.96 -5.57
C ALA A 108 -11.15 -10.95 -6.17
N TYR A 109 -10.68 -12.01 -6.83
CA TYR A 109 -11.53 -13.05 -7.38
C TYR A 109 -12.30 -13.80 -6.28
N ASN A 110 -11.63 -14.18 -5.18
CA ASN A 110 -12.25 -14.83 -4.05
C ASN A 110 -13.30 -13.94 -3.37
N LEU A 111 -13.02 -12.64 -3.20
CA LEU A 111 -13.98 -11.68 -2.67
C LEU A 111 -15.21 -11.56 -3.57
N TYR A 112 -15.01 -11.51 -4.87
CA TYR A 112 -16.10 -11.47 -5.84
C TYR A 112 -16.98 -12.73 -5.76
N THR A 113 -16.41 -13.91 -5.86
CA THR A 113 -17.16 -15.18 -5.91
C THR A 113 -17.77 -15.60 -4.59
N THR A 114 -17.10 -15.30 -3.45
CA THR A 114 -17.52 -15.81 -2.14
C THR A 114 -18.46 -14.84 -1.42
N ILE A 115 -18.35 -13.54 -1.66
CA ILE A 115 -19.03 -12.52 -0.85
C ILE A 115 -19.89 -11.60 -1.69
N ALA A 116 -19.31 -10.99 -2.73
CA ALA A 116 -20.01 -9.95 -3.49
C ALA A 116 -21.23 -10.49 -4.25
N THR A 117 -21.20 -11.76 -4.65
CA THR A 117 -22.28 -12.44 -5.41
C THR A 117 -23.13 -13.37 -4.55
N ARG A 118 -22.84 -13.50 -3.24
CA ARG A 118 -23.55 -14.45 -2.36
C ARG A 118 -24.94 -13.92 -2.00
N ALA A 119 -25.97 -14.66 -2.37
CA ALA A 119 -27.33 -14.38 -1.95
C ALA A 119 -27.46 -14.51 -0.41
N GLY A 120 -28.01 -13.46 0.25
CA GLY A 120 -28.20 -13.44 1.70
C GLY A 120 -27.05 -12.87 2.52
N ALA A 121 -25.97 -12.35 1.89
CA ALA A 121 -24.95 -11.59 2.62
C ALA A 121 -25.50 -10.26 3.13
N SER A 122 -25.07 -9.84 4.33
CA SER A 122 -25.43 -8.52 4.88
C SER A 122 -24.97 -7.41 3.91
N GLY A 123 -25.82 -6.40 3.67
CA GLY A 123 -25.50 -5.30 2.75
C GLY A 123 -24.17 -4.60 3.04
N ILE A 124 -23.80 -4.45 4.34
CA ILE A 124 -22.54 -3.86 4.76
C ILE A 124 -21.35 -4.72 4.32
N VAL A 125 -21.46 -6.05 4.43
CA VAL A 125 -20.40 -6.98 4.02
C VAL A 125 -20.21 -6.96 2.50
N VAL A 126 -21.30 -6.89 1.74
CA VAL A 126 -21.28 -6.78 0.27
C VAL A 126 -20.62 -5.46 -0.16
N ILE A 127 -21.00 -4.34 0.46
CA ILE A 127 -20.37 -3.03 0.18
C ILE A 127 -18.87 -3.08 0.51
N GLY A 128 -18.49 -3.68 1.65
CA GLY A 128 -17.08 -3.87 2.02
C GLY A 128 -16.31 -4.70 1.00
N ALA A 129 -16.88 -5.80 0.50
CA ALA A 129 -16.26 -6.65 -0.51
C ALA A 129 -16.06 -5.90 -1.83
N TRP A 130 -17.05 -5.16 -2.31
CA TRP A 130 -16.92 -4.32 -3.51
C TRP A 130 -15.87 -3.21 -3.34
N ALA A 131 -15.85 -2.54 -2.19
CA ALA A 131 -14.81 -1.55 -1.90
C ALA A 131 -13.40 -2.17 -1.96
N MET A 132 -13.21 -3.37 -1.40
CA MET A 132 -11.93 -4.09 -1.47
C MET A 132 -11.56 -4.53 -2.89
N ILE A 133 -12.51 -4.94 -3.71
CA ILE A 133 -12.27 -5.26 -5.12
C ILE A 133 -11.80 -4.02 -5.88
N VAL A 134 -12.44 -2.87 -5.66
CA VAL A 134 -12.00 -1.59 -6.27
C VAL A 134 -10.60 -1.21 -5.81
N VAL A 135 -10.29 -1.31 -4.52
CA VAL A 135 -8.94 -1.05 -4.00
C VAL A 135 -7.92 -2.01 -4.59
N SER A 136 -8.25 -3.30 -4.73
CA SER A 136 -7.38 -4.29 -5.39
C SER A 136 -7.08 -3.91 -6.83
N ALA A 137 -8.09 -3.50 -7.59
CA ALA A 137 -7.93 -3.06 -8.97
C ALA A 137 -7.02 -1.82 -9.06
N LEU A 138 -7.22 -0.83 -8.18
CA LEU A 138 -6.38 0.36 -8.11
C LEU A 138 -4.91 0.01 -7.76
N LEU A 139 -4.70 -0.91 -6.81
CA LEU A 139 -3.36 -1.38 -6.46
C LEU A 139 -2.67 -2.08 -7.63
N ILE A 140 -3.38 -2.93 -8.39
CA ILE A 140 -2.82 -3.59 -9.57
C ILE A 140 -2.45 -2.56 -10.64
N VAL A 141 -3.34 -1.60 -10.91
CA VAL A 141 -3.07 -0.53 -11.89
C VAL A 141 -1.86 0.30 -11.45
N ALA A 142 -1.80 0.73 -10.20
CA ALA A 142 -0.67 1.47 -9.65
C ALA A 142 0.63 0.64 -9.73
N ALA A 143 0.57 -0.65 -9.40
CA ALA A 143 1.73 -1.54 -9.50
C ALA A 143 2.25 -1.64 -10.93
N LEU A 144 1.36 -1.78 -11.92
CA LEU A 144 1.74 -1.86 -13.33
C LEU A 144 2.40 -0.56 -13.82
N PHE A 145 1.85 0.61 -13.46
CA PHE A 145 2.45 1.90 -13.81
C PHE A 145 3.85 2.06 -13.20
N ILE A 146 3.98 1.81 -11.90
CA ILE A 146 5.26 1.97 -11.20
C ILE A 146 6.27 0.92 -11.70
N GLY A 147 5.81 -0.30 -11.97
CA GLY A 147 6.65 -1.36 -12.54
C GLY A 147 7.17 -0.99 -13.93
N TYR A 148 6.32 -0.41 -14.77
CA TYR A 148 6.70 0.08 -16.10
C TYR A 148 7.72 1.21 -16.02
N ASP A 149 7.47 2.21 -15.18
CA ASP A 149 8.40 3.34 -15.01
C ASP A 149 9.75 2.89 -14.42
N GLY A 150 9.71 1.98 -13.46
CA GLY A 150 10.90 1.39 -12.88
C GLY A 150 11.72 0.57 -13.90
N TRP A 151 11.03 -0.21 -14.74
CA TRP A 151 11.70 -0.94 -15.82
C TRP A 151 12.33 -0.01 -16.84
N LYS A 152 11.64 1.05 -17.22
CA LYS A 152 12.16 2.09 -18.11
C LYS A 152 13.38 2.81 -17.52
N ALA A 153 13.34 3.13 -16.23
CA ALA A 153 14.48 3.68 -15.52
C ALA A 153 15.66 2.71 -15.52
N TYR A 154 15.44 1.43 -15.21
CA TYR A 154 16.48 0.40 -15.26
C TYR A 154 17.13 0.30 -16.66
N GLN A 155 16.33 0.31 -17.73
CA GLN A 155 16.84 0.26 -19.10
C GLN A 155 17.69 1.49 -19.47
N ARG A 156 17.31 2.70 -19.03
CA ARG A 156 18.09 3.92 -19.25
C ARG A 156 19.49 3.81 -18.65
N TYR A 157 19.57 3.40 -17.39
CA TYR A 157 20.85 3.17 -16.72
C TYR A 157 21.64 2.01 -17.34
N ALA A 158 20.97 0.99 -17.88
CA ALA A 158 21.63 -0.09 -18.62
C ALA A 158 22.28 0.38 -19.91
N ARG A 159 21.73 1.42 -20.56
CA ARG A 159 22.27 2.07 -21.76
C ARG A 159 23.35 3.12 -21.47
N GLY A 160 23.63 3.41 -20.20
CA GLY A 160 24.61 4.42 -19.80
C GLY A 160 24.10 5.87 -19.85
N GLU A 161 22.79 6.06 -20.01
CA GLU A 161 22.17 7.38 -19.96
C GLU A 161 22.05 7.81 -18.49
N THR A 162 22.87 8.78 -18.08
CA THR A 162 22.70 9.45 -16.78
C THR A 162 21.53 10.42 -16.90
N PRO A 163 20.57 10.44 -15.94
CA PRO A 163 19.48 11.42 -15.97
C PRO A 163 20.06 12.83 -15.84
N THR A 164 19.67 13.72 -16.76
CA THR A 164 20.09 15.12 -16.82
C THR A 164 19.56 15.97 -15.64
N THR A 165 18.90 15.38 -14.65
CA THR A 165 18.39 16.03 -13.44
C THR A 165 18.98 15.42 -12.18
N ALA A 166 20.30 15.51 -12.02
CA ALA A 166 20.83 15.69 -10.69
C ALA A 166 20.53 17.15 -10.29
N PRO A 167 19.79 17.43 -9.21
CA PRO A 167 19.82 18.76 -8.66
C PRO A 167 21.28 19.05 -8.35
N ALA A 168 21.82 20.13 -8.93
CA ALA A 168 23.15 20.59 -8.65
C ALA A 168 23.31 20.60 -7.13
N ALA A 169 24.20 19.75 -6.63
CA ALA A 169 24.58 19.79 -5.23
C ALA A 169 24.99 21.24 -4.98
N ALA A 170 24.16 21.97 -4.22
CA ALA A 170 24.46 23.30 -3.77
C ALA A 170 25.78 23.20 -3.01
N GLY A 171 26.85 23.50 -3.71
CA GLY A 171 28.15 23.72 -3.13
C GLY A 171 28.09 24.94 -2.23
N LYS A 172 28.56 24.77 -1.08
CA LYS A 172 29.29 25.56 -0.11
C LYS A 172 28.75 25.39 1.28
#